data_da3c665fad5e62a3095585aaedb6cc76
#
_entry.id   da3c665fad5e62a3095585aaedb6cc76
#
_cell.length_a   1.000
_cell.length_b   1.000
_cell.length_c   1.000
_cell.angle_alpha   90.00
_cell.angle_beta   90.00
_cell.angle_gamma   90.00
#
_symmetry.space_group_name_H-M   'P 1'
#
loop_
_entity.id
_entity.type
_entity.pdbx_description
1 polymer ?
#
loop_
_entity_poly.entity_id
_entity_poly.type
_entity_poly.pdbx_seq_one_letter_code
_entity_poly.pdbx_strand_id
1 'polypeptide(L)'
;MGKFGRKDFDKANEWRVDLTNQLENICCNYEVHCINPNDYYSFLDNSTYDSEREIMRFDLHKVRNSDLVIINFNDPSSLGSMAELAIAYDRGIPVIGLCEDGEENQLHPWQHEMTEKIFTDREDLVLYVLNYYLD
;
A
#
# COMPACT_ATOMS: atom_id res chain seq x y z
N MET A 1 -4.19 14.72 1.65
CA MET A 1 -5.39 14.17 2.31
C MET A 1 -6.61 15.07 2.16
N GLY A 2 -6.52 16.36 2.27
CA GLY A 2 -7.67 17.27 2.21
C GLY A 2 -8.39 17.43 0.87
N LYS A 3 -7.99 16.70 -0.16
CA LYS A 3 -8.55 16.83 -1.52
C LYS A 3 -9.80 16.00 -1.75
N PHE A 4 -10.11 15.05 -0.87
CA PHE A 4 -11.23 14.14 -1.05
C PHE A 4 -12.34 14.45 -0.06
N GLY A 5 -13.59 14.42 -0.52
CA GLY A 5 -14.74 14.31 0.38
C GLY A 5 -14.71 12.97 1.10
N ARG A 6 -15.45 12.84 2.20
CA ARG A 6 -15.48 11.60 3.00
C ARG A 6 -15.84 10.38 2.16
N LYS A 7 -16.83 10.51 1.27
CA LYS A 7 -17.28 9.42 0.40
C LYS A 7 -16.16 8.99 -0.56
N ASP A 8 -15.43 9.95 -1.11
CA ASP A 8 -14.31 9.66 -2.00
C ASP A 8 -13.15 9.02 -1.24
N PHE A 9 -12.90 9.46 -0.02
CA PHE A 9 -11.90 8.88 0.87
C PHE A 9 -12.21 7.42 1.17
N ASP A 10 -13.45 7.11 1.56
CA ASP A 10 -13.86 5.74 1.87
C ASP A 10 -13.72 4.84 0.63
N LYS A 11 -14.10 5.34 -0.54
CA LYS A 11 -13.96 4.62 -1.80
C LYS A 11 -12.50 4.36 -2.15
N ALA A 12 -11.65 5.37 -2.02
CA ALA A 12 -10.23 5.26 -2.32
C ALA A 12 -9.50 4.35 -1.33
N ASN A 13 -10.03 4.18 -0.12
CA ASN A 13 -9.44 3.36 0.93
C ASN A 13 -9.96 1.90 0.95
N GLU A 14 -10.99 1.59 0.15
CA GLU A 14 -11.66 0.28 0.20
C GLU A 14 -10.70 -0.88 -0.02
N TRP A 15 -9.80 -0.78 -0.99
CA TRP A 15 -8.86 -1.86 -1.29
C TRP A 15 -7.93 -2.16 -0.10
N ARG A 16 -7.54 -1.13 0.64
CA ARG A 16 -6.69 -1.30 1.83
C ARG A 16 -7.42 -2.05 2.93
N VAL A 17 -8.66 -1.67 3.17
CA VAL A 17 -9.50 -2.33 4.19
C VAL A 17 -9.74 -3.79 3.82
N ASP A 18 -10.06 -4.06 2.56
CA ASP A 18 -10.30 -5.42 2.08
C ASP A 18 -9.05 -6.29 2.21
N LEU A 19 -7.90 -5.83 1.72
CA LEU A 19 -6.65 -6.58 1.83
C LEU A 19 -6.22 -6.78 3.29
N THR A 20 -6.37 -5.76 4.12
CA THR A 20 -6.08 -5.87 5.55
C THR A 20 -6.91 -6.99 6.18
N ASN A 21 -8.22 -7.01 5.90
CA ASN A 21 -9.11 -8.05 6.44
C ASN A 21 -8.72 -9.44 5.94
N GLN A 22 -8.39 -9.58 4.69
CA GLN A 22 -7.99 -10.87 4.13
C GLN A 22 -6.68 -11.35 4.70
N LEU A 23 -5.66 -10.49 4.78
CA LEU A 23 -4.33 -10.87 5.23
C LEU A 23 -4.26 -11.10 6.74
N GLU A 24 -4.93 -10.28 7.55
CA GLU A 24 -4.91 -10.44 9.01
C GLU A 24 -5.70 -11.65 9.49
N ASN A 25 -6.64 -12.13 8.68
CA ASN A 25 -7.44 -13.31 9.00
C ASN A 25 -6.95 -14.59 8.32
N ILE A 26 -5.81 -14.51 7.64
CA ILE A 26 -5.26 -15.67 6.94
C ILE A 26 -4.67 -16.67 7.95
N CYS A 27 -4.90 -17.96 7.73
CA CYS A 27 -4.37 -19.00 8.59
C CYS A 27 -2.95 -19.36 8.13
N CYS A 28 -1.95 -18.94 8.88
CA CYS A 28 -0.54 -19.21 8.56
C CYS A 28 0.29 -19.29 9.84
N ASN A 29 1.60 -19.53 9.67
CA ASN A 29 2.54 -19.67 10.80
C ASN A 29 2.98 -18.33 11.39
N TYR A 30 2.56 -17.22 10.82
CA TYR A 30 2.96 -15.88 11.23
C TYR A 30 1.76 -15.06 11.69
N GLU A 31 1.99 -14.23 12.69
CA GLU A 31 1.05 -13.18 13.03
C GLU A 31 1.22 -12.03 12.04
N VAL A 32 0.16 -11.72 11.30
CA VAL A 32 0.17 -10.66 10.29
C VAL A 32 -0.43 -9.40 10.87
N HIS A 33 0.32 -8.31 10.84
CA HIS A 33 -0.14 -6.99 11.23
C HIS A 33 -0.06 -6.05 10.04
N CYS A 34 -1.20 -5.63 9.52
CA CYS A 34 -1.27 -4.71 8.39
C CYS A 34 -1.34 -3.27 8.88
N ILE A 35 -0.53 -2.42 8.25
CA ILE A 35 -0.53 -0.98 8.50
C ILE A 35 -1.21 -0.29 7.33
N ASN A 36 -2.37 0.31 7.59
CA ASN A 36 -3.05 1.16 6.63
C ASN A 36 -2.79 2.61 7.04
N PRO A 37 -2.01 3.37 6.26
CA PRO A 37 -1.68 4.75 6.65
C PRO A 37 -2.91 5.62 6.91
N ASN A 38 -4.01 5.33 6.23
CA ASN A 38 -5.24 6.10 6.38
C ASN A 38 -5.91 5.91 7.74
N ASP A 39 -5.57 4.87 8.50
CA ASP A 39 -6.08 4.66 9.86
C ASP A 39 -5.53 5.70 10.84
N TYR A 40 -4.42 6.34 10.50
CA TYR A 40 -3.75 7.31 11.36
C TYR A 40 -4.16 8.76 11.08
N TYR A 41 -4.99 8.98 10.06
CA TYR A 41 -5.44 10.31 9.68
C TYR A 41 -6.94 10.42 9.91
N SER A 42 -7.33 11.40 10.74
CA SER A 42 -8.74 11.69 10.94
C SER A 42 -9.24 12.60 9.84
N PHE A 43 -10.26 12.16 9.12
CA PHE A 43 -10.89 12.98 8.10
C PHE A 43 -11.69 14.15 8.71
N LEU A 44 -12.22 13.97 9.91
CA LEU A 44 -13.04 14.96 10.58
C LEU A 44 -12.26 15.82 11.58
N ASP A 45 -11.08 15.38 11.97
CA ASP A 45 -10.23 16.04 12.94
C ASP A 45 -8.83 16.24 12.34
N ASN A 46 -8.52 17.49 12.03
CA ASN A 46 -7.22 17.86 11.46
C ASN A 46 -6.14 18.06 12.51
N SER A 47 -6.44 17.77 13.78
CA SER A 47 -5.52 18.05 14.88
C SER A 47 -4.41 16.99 15.03
N THR A 48 -4.50 15.85 14.34
CA THR A 48 -3.54 14.74 14.49
C THR A 48 -2.16 15.11 13.95
N TYR A 49 -2.12 15.88 12.87
CA TYR A 49 -0.88 16.29 12.22
C TYR A 49 -0.93 17.77 11.88
N ASP A 50 0.19 18.46 12.12
CA ASP A 50 0.30 19.91 11.90
C ASP A 50 0.66 20.25 10.45
N SER A 51 1.18 19.28 9.67
CA SER A 51 1.65 19.59 8.32
C SER A 51 1.75 18.34 7.44
N GLU A 52 1.77 18.56 6.13
CA GLU A 52 2.04 17.52 5.14
C GLU A 52 3.42 16.89 5.35
N ARG A 53 4.38 17.65 5.89
CA ARG A 53 5.70 17.14 6.21
C ARG A 53 5.66 16.06 7.27
N GLU A 54 4.85 16.22 8.30
CA GLU A 54 4.67 15.19 9.33
C GLU A 54 4.03 13.93 8.74
N ILE A 55 3.01 14.09 7.90
CA ILE A 55 2.34 12.97 7.24
C ILE A 55 3.35 12.20 6.39
N MET A 56 4.12 12.89 5.56
CA MET A 56 5.14 12.27 4.71
C MET A 56 6.16 11.50 5.55
N ARG A 57 6.70 12.12 6.58
CA ARG A 57 7.72 11.51 7.45
C ARG A 57 7.19 10.27 8.14
N PHE A 58 5.95 10.33 8.62
CA PHE A 58 5.32 9.20 9.29
C PHE A 58 5.10 8.03 8.32
N ASP A 59 4.56 8.30 7.14
CA ASP A 59 4.32 7.27 6.14
C ASP A 59 5.61 6.59 5.71
N LEU A 60 6.67 7.37 5.44
CA LEU A 60 7.96 6.80 5.04
C LEU A 60 8.62 6.02 6.19
N HIS A 61 8.43 6.46 7.43
CA HIS A 61 8.90 5.71 8.60
C HIS A 61 8.21 4.34 8.68
N LYS A 62 6.91 4.27 8.46
CA LYS A 62 6.17 3.00 8.44
C LYS A 62 6.65 2.10 7.32
N VAL A 63 6.92 2.63 6.14
CA VAL A 63 7.49 1.85 5.04
C VAL A 63 8.83 1.25 5.43
N ARG A 64 9.72 2.04 6.00
CA ARG A 64 11.06 1.58 6.40
C ARG A 64 11.04 0.47 7.45
N ASN A 65 9.98 0.39 8.22
CA ASN A 65 9.83 -0.61 9.30
C ASN A 65 8.88 -1.74 8.93
N SER A 66 8.49 -1.85 7.67
CA SER A 66 7.65 -2.93 7.17
C SER A 66 8.50 -4.08 6.63
N ASP A 67 7.96 -5.28 6.70
CA ASP A 67 8.59 -6.48 6.13
C ASP A 67 8.18 -6.69 4.67
N LEU A 68 7.06 -6.14 4.28
CA LEU A 68 6.49 -6.24 2.94
C LEU A 68 5.62 -5.01 2.69
N VAL A 69 5.66 -4.47 1.48
CA VAL A 69 4.85 -3.32 1.08
C VAL A 69 3.95 -3.73 -0.08
N ILE A 70 2.69 -3.32 -0.01
CA ILE A 70 1.74 -3.51 -1.10
C ILE A 70 1.36 -2.12 -1.62
N ILE A 71 1.56 -1.92 -2.93
CA ILE A 71 1.26 -0.65 -3.60
C ILE A 71 0.16 -0.87 -4.63
N ASN A 72 -0.83 0.02 -4.63
CA ASN A 72 -1.89 0.04 -5.62
C ASN A 72 -1.50 0.98 -6.77
N PHE A 73 -1.44 0.44 -7.99
CA PHE A 73 -1.10 1.19 -9.19
C PHE A 73 -2.31 1.66 -10.00
N ASN A 74 -3.50 1.66 -9.42
CA ASN A 74 -4.67 2.22 -10.12
C ASN A 74 -4.53 3.74 -10.36
N ASP A 75 -3.69 4.40 -9.58
CA ASP A 75 -3.20 5.76 -9.88
C ASP A 75 -1.67 5.75 -9.94
N PRO A 76 -1.09 5.40 -11.10
CA PRO A 76 0.36 5.29 -11.21
C PRO A 76 1.09 6.64 -11.15
N SER A 77 0.36 7.74 -11.22
CA SER A 77 0.94 9.09 -11.11
C SER A 77 1.01 9.61 -9.67
N SER A 78 0.55 8.83 -8.69
CA SER A 78 0.60 9.23 -7.29
C SER A 78 2.05 9.42 -6.83
N LEU A 79 2.41 10.65 -6.51
CA LEU A 79 3.76 10.98 -6.07
C LEU A 79 4.12 10.30 -4.75
N GLY A 80 3.17 10.28 -3.80
CA GLY A 80 3.37 9.62 -2.52
C GLY A 80 3.66 8.13 -2.66
N SER A 81 2.87 7.44 -3.49
CA SER A 81 3.07 6.01 -3.75
C SER A 81 4.42 5.74 -4.40
N MET A 82 4.86 6.62 -5.30
CA MET A 82 6.17 6.46 -5.95
C MET A 82 7.32 6.67 -4.98
N ALA A 83 7.19 7.62 -4.06
CA ALA A 83 8.19 7.83 -3.01
C ALA A 83 8.29 6.61 -2.09
N GLU A 84 7.15 6.05 -1.68
CA GLU A 84 7.10 4.84 -0.86
C GLU A 84 7.72 3.64 -1.58
N LEU A 85 7.43 3.47 -2.85
CA LEU A 85 7.99 2.42 -3.70
C LEU A 85 9.51 2.51 -3.75
N ALA A 86 10.04 3.70 -4.03
CA ALA A 86 11.48 3.92 -4.13
C ALA A 86 12.20 3.66 -2.80
N ILE A 87 11.62 4.11 -1.69
CA ILE A 87 12.18 3.89 -0.35
C ILE A 87 12.21 2.40 -0.01
N ALA A 88 11.10 1.70 -0.26
CA ALA A 88 11.03 0.26 -0.01
C ALA A 88 12.08 -0.49 -0.83
N TYR A 89 12.17 -0.18 -2.11
CA TYR A 89 13.15 -0.79 -3.01
C TYR A 89 14.58 -0.55 -2.52
N ASP A 90 14.92 0.69 -2.19
CA ASP A 90 16.25 1.05 -1.72
C ASP A 90 16.62 0.35 -0.40
N ARG A 91 15.64 0.11 0.44
CA ARG A 91 15.81 -0.59 1.71
C ARG A 91 15.79 -2.11 1.59
N GLY A 92 15.60 -2.64 0.41
CA GLY A 92 15.52 -4.09 0.19
C GLY A 92 14.23 -4.71 0.73
N ILE A 93 13.18 -3.92 0.90
CA ILE A 93 11.88 -4.40 1.34
C ILE A 93 11.09 -4.81 0.09
N PRO A 94 10.61 -6.06 0.01
CA PRO A 94 9.85 -6.50 -1.15
C PRO A 94 8.56 -5.72 -1.31
N VAL A 95 8.25 -5.37 -2.55
CA VAL A 95 7.03 -4.63 -2.91
C VAL A 95 6.21 -5.48 -3.86
N ILE A 96 4.94 -5.67 -3.53
CA ILE A 96 3.97 -6.34 -4.38
C ILE A 96 2.99 -5.29 -4.90
N GLY A 97 2.78 -5.27 -6.19
CA GLY A 97 1.89 -4.32 -6.84
C GLY A 97 0.50 -4.89 -7.08
N LEU A 98 -0.51 -4.04 -6.96
CA LEU A 98 -1.89 -4.34 -7.33
C LEU A 98 -2.32 -3.35 -8.41
N CYS A 99 -2.77 -3.86 -9.57
CA CYS A 99 -3.20 -3.04 -10.71
C CYS A 99 -4.49 -3.63 -11.28
N GLU A 100 -5.61 -3.29 -10.67
CA GLU A 100 -6.90 -3.93 -10.96
C GLU A 100 -7.55 -3.44 -12.25
N ASP A 101 -7.10 -2.29 -12.77
CA ASP A 101 -7.63 -1.74 -14.02
C ASP A 101 -7.10 -2.44 -15.29
N GLY A 102 -6.15 -3.38 -15.13
CA GLY A 102 -5.56 -4.11 -16.24
C GLY A 102 -4.53 -3.33 -17.06
N GLU A 103 -4.11 -2.19 -16.56
CA GLU A 103 -3.17 -1.30 -17.27
C GLU A 103 -1.72 -1.50 -16.85
N GLU A 104 -1.36 -2.68 -16.35
CA GLU A 104 -0.01 -2.97 -15.87
C GLU A 104 1.06 -2.79 -16.94
N ASN A 105 0.72 -2.98 -18.21
CA ASN A 105 1.65 -2.80 -19.32
C ASN A 105 1.98 -1.33 -19.59
N GLN A 106 1.18 -0.40 -19.07
CA GLN A 106 1.38 1.03 -19.24
C GLN A 106 2.17 1.67 -18.11
N LEU A 107 2.52 0.88 -17.10
CA LEU A 107 3.33 1.37 -15.99
C LEU A 107 4.75 1.69 -16.47
N HIS A 108 5.35 2.68 -15.84
CA HIS A 108 6.73 3.06 -16.14
C HIS A 108 7.67 1.88 -15.87
N PRO A 109 8.71 1.68 -16.68
CA PRO A 109 9.67 0.60 -16.46
C PRO A 109 10.25 0.53 -15.05
N TRP A 110 10.47 1.66 -14.40
CA TRP A 110 10.97 1.68 -13.01
C TRP A 110 9.94 1.13 -12.03
N GLN A 111 8.66 1.34 -12.29
CA GLN A 111 7.60 0.77 -11.45
C GLN A 111 7.62 -0.77 -11.53
N HIS A 112 7.83 -1.32 -12.71
CA HIS A 112 8.02 -2.76 -12.86
C HIS A 112 9.29 -3.27 -12.18
N GLU A 113 10.41 -2.56 -12.36
CA GLU A 113 11.70 -3.00 -11.79
C GLU A 113 11.73 -2.94 -10.26
N MET A 114 11.02 -2.01 -9.66
CA MET A 114 11.00 -1.86 -8.20
C MET A 114 9.98 -2.76 -7.50
N THR A 115 9.15 -3.48 -8.25
CA THR A 115 8.19 -4.44 -7.70
C THR A 115 8.63 -5.86 -7.97
N GLU A 116 8.38 -6.75 -7.01
CA GLU A 116 8.65 -8.19 -7.21
C GLU A 116 7.65 -8.79 -8.19
N LYS A 117 6.39 -8.40 -8.06
CA LYS A 117 5.31 -8.88 -8.93
C LYS A 117 4.12 -7.93 -8.88
N ILE A 118 3.39 -7.83 -9.98
CA ILE A 118 2.19 -7.03 -10.07
C ILE A 118 1.00 -7.94 -10.36
N PHE A 119 -0.04 -7.83 -9.55
CA PHE A 119 -1.26 -8.62 -9.67
C PHE A 119 -2.41 -7.76 -10.16
N THR A 120 -3.31 -8.36 -10.93
CA THR A 120 -4.54 -7.71 -11.39
C THR A 120 -5.74 -8.13 -10.56
N ASP A 121 -5.59 -9.13 -9.70
CA ASP A 121 -6.64 -9.67 -8.85
C ASP A 121 -6.15 -9.76 -7.40
N ARG A 122 -6.99 -9.30 -6.48
CA ARG A 122 -6.68 -9.29 -5.03
C ARG A 122 -6.50 -10.70 -4.47
N GLU A 123 -7.33 -11.64 -4.88
CA GLU A 123 -7.23 -13.01 -4.39
C GLU A 123 -5.90 -13.64 -4.78
N ASP A 124 -5.45 -13.42 -6.00
CA ASP A 124 -4.16 -13.92 -6.48
C ASP A 124 -3.02 -13.29 -5.70
N LEU A 125 -3.10 -12.00 -5.39
CA LEU A 125 -2.12 -11.31 -4.57
C LEU A 125 -2.04 -11.92 -3.17
N VAL A 126 -3.18 -12.14 -2.53
CA VAL A 126 -3.25 -12.72 -1.18
C VAL A 126 -2.65 -14.12 -1.17
N LEU A 127 -2.98 -14.95 -2.14
CA LEU A 127 -2.42 -16.30 -2.26
C LEU A 127 -0.90 -16.28 -2.46
N TYR A 128 -0.41 -15.34 -3.25
CA TYR A 128 1.02 -15.18 -3.46
C TYR A 128 1.74 -14.78 -2.18
N VAL A 129 1.20 -13.81 -1.45
CA VAL A 129 1.76 -13.37 -0.17
C VAL A 129 1.78 -14.52 0.82
N LEU A 130 0.69 -15.29 0.91
CA LEU A 130 0.61 -16.45 1.77
C LEU A 130 1.71 -17.47 1.44
N ASN A 131 1.86 -17.80 0.17
CA ASN A 131 2.75 -18.89 -0.25
C ASN A 131 4.23 -18.53 -0.21
N TYR A 132 4.58 -17.27 -0.44
CA TYR A 132 5.98 -16.86 -0.59
C TYR A 132 6.53 -16.06 0.57
N TYR A 133 5.68 -15.45 1.39
CA TYR A 133 6.12 -14.59 2.49
C TYR A 133 5.63 -15.03 3.86
N LEU A 134 4.54 -15.78 3.94
CA LEU A 134 3.92 -16.15 5.20
C LEU A 134 3.95 -17.66 5.50
N ASP A 135 4.43 -18.44 4.58
CA ASP A 135 4.48 -19.90 4.75
C ASP A 135 5.85 -20.41 5.21
#